data_d3bff17749c22d4d447c4f9cb944e4ea
#
_entry.id   d3bff17749c22d4d447c4f9cb944e4ea
#
_cell.length_a   1.000
_cell.length_b   1.000
_cell.length_c   1.000
_cell.angle_alpha   90.00
_cell.angle_beta   90.00
_cell.angle_gamma   90.00
#
_symmetry.space_group_name_H-M   'P 1'
#
loop_
_entity.id
_entity.type
_entity.pdbx_description
1 polymer ?
#
loop_
_entity_poly.entity_id
_entity_poly.type
_entity_poly.pdbx_seq_one_letter_code
_entity_poly.pdbx_strand_id
1 'polypeptide(L)'
;MVRLRKSLIILGCCLVFFMLFPVGVFGQEKSPPLPLHGIEGMGGVCSTYSAYLVNPAKDGKVFGLPSLEVAYIHLGKGRSLEALTITETLWDRLEAGYAFHSFDFGDLSQDIENMTGVDINDHSVNMHNFNLRFQAVRENFFDLAWMPAVTVGIHYKKNNDIGCINNKLSGALKGIGIEDDKGLDFTVYFTKMITSLPRPLLVNVGIRSTKAAHLGLFGFTDDRKTLFEGNLVLFITNQILFAMEYRQKPDEYDAIPGLIKKEDDWSTLCLCYVINDQMTFSGGYGHFGDVLNHKANNSWCIKFKCEF
;
A
#
# COMPACT_ATOMS: atom_id res chain seq x y z
N MET A 1 -7.92 9.55 -24.82
CA MET A 1 -7.85 8.28 -25.60
C MET A 1 -6.58 7.49 -25.35
N VAL A 2 -5.41 8.12 -25.21
CA VAL A 2 -4.13 7.44 -24.92
C VAL A 2 -4.05 6.85 -23.50
N ARG A 3 -4.68 7.46 -22.50
CA ARG A 3 -4.68 7.02 -21.10
C ARG A 3 -5.43 5.71 -20.85
N LEU A 4 -6.62 5.54 -21.47
CA LEU A 4 -7.34 4.26 -21.36
C LEU A 4 -6.55 3.08 -21.96
N ARG A 5 -5.63 3.34 -22.92
CA ARG A 5 -4.81 2.28 -23.50
C ARG A 5 -3.72 1.76 -22.57
N LYS A 6 -3.12 2.61 -21.72
CA LYS A 6 -2.05 2.15 -20.79
C LYS A 6 -2.63 1.28 -19.66
N SER A 7 -3.70 1.71 -19.02
CA SER A 7 -4.37 0.91 -17.96
C SER A 7 -4.96 -0.38 -18.53
N LEU A 8 -5.50 -0.35 -19.77
CA LEU A 8 -5.94 -1.58 -20.46
C LEU A 8 -4.80 -2.52 -20.82
N ILE A 9 -3.60 -2.00 -21.12
CA ILE A 9 -2.42 -2.82 -21.44
C ILE A 9 -1.92 -3.53 -20.17
N ILE A 10 -1.84 -2.86 -19.03
CA ILE A 10 -1.46 -3.47 -17.75
C ILE A 10 -2.49 -4.53 -17.34
N LEU A 11 -3.78 -4.21 -17.40
CA LEU A 11 -4.87 -5.16 -17.15
C LEU A 11 -4.86 -6.32 -18.17
N GLY A 12 -4.57 -6.04 -19.44
CA GLY A 12 -4.45 -7.03 -20.51
C GLY A 12 -3.24 -7.95 -20.35
N CYS A 13 -2.08 -7.43 -19.95
CA CYS A 13 -0.91 -8.24 -19.63
C CYS A 13 -1.15 -9.17 -18.44
N CYS A 14 -1.83 -8.69 -17.40
CA CYS A 14 -2.24 -9.54 -16.28
C CYS A 14 -3.23 -10.64 -16.71
N LEU A 15 -4.21 -10.33 -17.58
CA LEU A 15 -5.17 -11.31 -18.09
C LEU A 15 -4.54 -12.34 -19.05
N VAL A 16 -3.57 -11.97 -19.87
CA VAL A 16 -2.85 -12.89 -20.77
C VAL A 16 -1.90 -13.80 -19.98
N PHE A 17 -1.26 -13.28 -18.94
CA PHE A 17 -0.47 -14.08 -18.01
C PHE A 17 -1.33 -15.15 -17.29
N PHE A 18 -2.60 -14.84 -17.04
CA PHE A 18 -3.60 -15.72 -16.45
C PHE A 18 -3.92 -16.97 -17.26
N MET A 19 -3.86 -16.86 -18.60
CA MET A 19 -4.23 -18.00 -19.49
C MET A 19 -3.11 -19.01 -19.69
N LEU A 20 -1.92 -18.75 -19.20
CA LEU A 20 -0.75 -19.58 -19.46
C LEU A 20 -0.40 -20.59 -18.33
N PHE A 21 -1.12 -20.55 -17.20
CA PHE A 21 -0.85 -21.48 -16.10
C PHE A 21 -2.00 -22.47 -15.86
N PRO A 22 -1.71 -23.77 -15.74
CA PRO A 22 -2.74 -24.77 -15.42
C PRO A 22 -3.21 -24.61 -13.98
N VAL A 23 -4.51 -24.39 -13.80
CA VAL A 23 -5.18 -24.38 -12.49
C VAL A 23 -5.15 -25.80 -11.92
N GLY A 24 -4.20 -26.08 -11.06
CA GLY A 24 -4.19 -27.31 -10.28
C GLY A 24 -5.19 -27.21 -9.12
N VAL A 25 -6.29 -27.96 -9.21
CA VAL A 25 -7.26 -28.11 -8.10
C VAL A 25 -6.66 -29.05 -7.07
N PHE A 26 -6.18 -28.54 -5.94
CA PHE A 26 -5.82 -29.35 -4.79
C PHE A 26 -6.66 -28.95 -3.59
N GLY A 27 -7.59 -29.84 -3.22
CA GLY A 27 -8.34 -29.72 -1.98
C GLY A 27 -7.46 -30.14 -0.79
N GLN A 28 -7.10 -29.18 0.04
CA GLN A 28 -6.71 -29.37 1.43
C GLN A 28 -7.33 -28.22 2.22
N GLU A 29 -7.93 -28.51 3.38
CA GLU A 29 -8.33 -27.50 4.35
C GLU A 29 -7.08 -26.77 4.82
N LYS A 30 -6.71 -25.69 4.15
CA LYS A 30 -5.64 -24.80 4.54
C LYS A 30 -6.24 -23.63 5.29
N SER A 31 -5.52 -23.18 6.31
CA SER A 31 -5.75 -21.86 6.89
C SER A 31 -5.85 -20.81 5.78
N PRO A 32 -6.75 -19.82 5.92
CA PRO A 32 -6.87 -18.79 4.91
C PRO A 32 -5.50 -18.15 4.61
N PRO A 33 -5.23 -17.79 3.34
CA PRO A 33 -3.95 -17.19 2.97
C PRO A 33 -3.77 -15.87 3.72
N LEU A 34 -2.79 -15.81 4.56
CA LEU A 34 -2.39 -14.67 5.35
C LEU A 34 -0.88 -14.49 5.27
N PRO A 35 -0.43 -13.26 5.26
CA PRO A 35 -1.17 -12.02 5.18
C PRO A 35 -1.66 -11.71 3.78
N LEU A 36 -2.64 -10.84 3.67
CA LEU A 36 -2.97 -10.18 2.42
C LEU A 36 -1.79 -9.27 2.01
N HIS A 37 -1.69 -8.94 0.73
CA HIS A 37 -0.62 -8.10 0.21
C HIS A 37 -1.10 -6.64 0.09
N GLY A 38 -0.30 -5.68 0.53
CA GLY A 38 -0.63 -4.25 0.48
C GLY A 38 0.12 -3.49 -0.60
N ILE A 39 -0.38 -2.30 -0.94
CA ILE A 39 0.12 -1.49 -2.06
C ILE A 39 1.59 -1.06 -1.96
N GLU A 40 2.22 -1.10 -0.79
CA GLU A 40 3.64 -0.78 -0.63
C GLU A 40 4.55 -2.04 -0.76
N GLY A 41 4.01 -3.20 -1.17
CA GLY A 41 4.79 -4.42 -1.39
C GLY A 41 5.17 -5.15 -0.10
N MET A 42 4.23 -5.31 0.82
CA MET A 42 4.42 -6.05 2.07
C MET A 42 3.09 -6.62 2.57
N GLY A 43 3.15 -7.57 3.50
CA GLY A 43 1.96 -8.20 4.07
C GLY A 43 1.04 -7.19 4.77
N GLY A 44 -0.24 -7.18 4.38
CA GLY A 44 -1.23 -6.24 4.89
C GLY A 44 -2.51 -6.28 4.07
N VAL A 45 -3.44 -5.35 4.32
CA VAL A 45 -4.72 -5.30 3.61
C VAL A 45 -4.61 -4.49 2.31
N CYS A 46 -4.62 -3.18 2.40
CA CYS A 46 -4.45 -2.26 1.26
C CYS A 46 -3.42 -1.19 1.63
N SER A 47 -3.79 -0.28 2.50
CA SER A 47 -2.97 0.86 2.94
C SER A 47 -2.30 0.63 4.29
N THR A 48 -2.68 -0.41 5.02
CA THR A 48 -2.14 -0.77 6.33
C THR A 48 -1.63 -2.22 6.34
N TYR A 49 -0.70 -2.51 7.26
CA TYR A 49 0.13 -3.71 7.18
C TYR A 49 0.01 -4.57 8.43
N SER A 50 0.55 -5.79 8.33
CA SER A 50 0.55 -6.76 9.40
C SER A 50 1.96 -7.20 9.77
N ALA A 51 2.12 -7.82 10.94
CA ALA A 51 3.36 -8.48 11.32
C ALA A 51 3.52 -9.86 10.65
N TYR A 52 2.51 -10.37 9.97
CA TYR A 52 2.65 -11.57 9.18
C TYR A 52 3.37 -11.28 7.87
N LEU A 53 4.24 -12.18 7.46
CA LEU A 53 5.00 -12.09 6.23
C LEU A 53 4.23 -12.74 5.08
N VAL A 54 4.44 -12.23 3.87
CA VAL A 54 3.81 -12.77 2.66
C VAL A 54 4.46 -14.11 2.33
N ASN A 55 3.66 -15.16 2.21
CA ASN A 55 4.09 -16.48 1.74
C ASN A 55 5.42 -16.95 2.36
N PRO A 56 5.51 -17.10 3.69
CA PRO A 56 6.76 -17.51 4.32
C PRO A 56 7.22 -18.87 3.79
N ALA A 57 8.54 -19.01 3.64
CA ALA A 57 9.17 -20.24 3.21
C ALA A 57 8.73 -21.42 4.10
N LYS A 58 8.45 -22.56 3.48
CA LYS A 58 8.16 -23.79 4.22
C LYS A 58 9.42 -24.28 4.94
N ASP A 59 9.24 -25.08 6.00
CA ASP A 59 10.32 -25.62 6.80
C ASP A 59 11.45 -26.20 5.93
N GLY A 60 12.68 -25.77 6.21
CA GLY A 60 13.89 -26.18 5.52
C GLY A 60 14.14 -25.53 4.15
N LYS A 61 13.23 -24.65 3.67
CA LYS A 61 13.43 -23.86 2.45
C LYS A 61 13.91 -22.45 2.76
N VAL A 62 14.70 -21.89 1.84
CA VAL A 62 15.20 -20.51 1.92
C VAL A 62 14.16 -19.54 1.38
N PHE A 63 13.51 -19.89 0.26
CA PHE A 63 12.55 -19.04 -0.43
C PHE A 63 11.13 -19.52 -0.21
N GLY A 64 10.21 -18.58 -0.03
CA GLY A 64 8.77 -18.81 -0.12
C GLY A 64 8.32 -18.95 -1.58
N LEU A 65 7.13 -18.45 -1.87
CA LEU A 65 6.66 -18.22 -3.23
C LEU A 65 6.51 -16.71 -3.43
N PRO A 66 7.11 -16.13 -4.49
CA PRO A 66 6.98 -14.70 -4.71
C PRO A 66 5.51 -14.33 -4.94
N SER A 67 5.12 -13.21 -4.37
CA SER A 67 3.77 -12.66 -4.47
C SER A 67 3.81 -11.39 -5.30
N LEU A 68 2.94 -11.31 -6.31
CA LEU A 68 2.71 -10.12 -7.12
C LEU A 68 1.33 -9.55 -6.81
N GLU A 69 1.21 -8.23 -6.72
CA GLU A 69 -0.07 -7.55 -6.66
C GLU A 69 -0.12 -6.38 -7.64
N VAL A 70 -1.28 -6.22 -8.26
CA VAL A 70 -1.63 -5.02 -9.02
C VAL A 70 -2.82 -4.38 -8.33
N ALA A 71 -2.72 -3.08 -8.07
CA ALA A 71 -3.78 -2.31 -7.44
C ALA A 71 -4.08 -1.05 -8.25
N TYR A 72 -5.36 -0.69 -8.29
CA TYR A 72 -5.85 0.57 -8.82
C TYR A 72 -6.76 1.23 -7.79
N ILE A 73 -6.47 2.48 -7.44
CA ILE A 73 -7.25 3.28 -6.50
C ILE A 73 -7.73 4.53 -7.22
N HIS A 74 -9.05 4.67 -7.33
CA HIS A 74 -9.68 5.88 -7.87
C HIS A 74 -9.93 6.88 -6.74
N LEU A 75 -9.43 8.10 -6.90
CA LEU A 75 -9.49 9.16 -5.89
C LEU A 75 -10.41 10.33 -6.27
N GLY A 76 -11.09 10.25 -7.41
CA GLY A 76 -11.94 11.31 -7.92
C GLY A 76 -11.20 12.39 -8.72
N LYS A 77 -11.94 13.23 -9.45
CA LYS A 77 -11.40 14.32 -10.31
C LYS A 77 -10.27 13.87 -11.25
N GLY A 78 -10.39 12.69 -11.83
CA GLY A 78 -9.37 12.13 -12.72
C GLY A 78 -8.11 11.63 -12.00
N ARG A 79 -8.02 11.73 -10.69
CA ARG A 79 -6.88 11.24 -9.90
C ARG A 79 -6.98 9.76 -9.64
N SER A 80 -5.86 9.09 -9.79
CA SER A 80 -5.75 7.66 -9.47
C SER A 80 -4.35 7.30 -9.02
N LEU A 81 -4.27 6.24 -8.23
CA LEU A 81 -3.00 5.60 -7.86
C LEU A 81 -3.00 4.19 -8.43
N GLU A 82 -1.99 3.88 -9.21
CA GLU A 82 -1.67 2.53 -9.66
C GLU A 82 -0.47 2.02 -8.87
N ALA A 83 -0.54 0.77 -8.41
CA ALA A 83 0.57 0.12 -7.74
C ALA A 83 0.83 -1.26 -8.35
N LEU A 84 2.11 -1.55 -8.60
CA LEU A 84 2.61 -2.87 -8.97
C LEU A 84 3.63 -3.27 -7.92
N THR A 85 3.41 -4.41 -7.27
CA THR A 85 4.26 -4.84 -6.16
C THR A 85 4.74 -6.27 -6.34
N ILE A 86 5.93 -6.55 -5.85
CA ILE A 86 6.49 -7.90 -5.72
C ILE A 86 7.09 -8.06 -4.34
N THR A 87 6.84 -9.21 -3.71
CA THR A 87 7.33 -9.52 -2.36
C THR A 87 7.77 -10.97 -2.28
N GLU A 88 8.89 -11.21 -1.62
CA GLU A 88 9.43 -12.54 -1.36
C GLU A 88 9.80 -12.66 0.12
N THR A 89 9.52 -13.81 0.73
CA THR A 89 9.90 -14.11 2.11
C THR A 89 10.96 -15.19 2.17
N LEU A 90 12.06 -14.85 2.81
CA LEU A 90 13.25 -15.68 2.98
C LEU A 90 13.29 -16.26 4.39
N TRP A 91 13.68 -17.55 4.52
CA TRP A 91 13.84 -18.25 5.80
C TRP A 91 12.65 -18.12 6.76
N ASP A 92 11.46 -17.91 6.20
CA ASP A 92 10.22 -17.67 6.96
C ASP A 92 10.23 -16.48 7.96
N ARG A 93 11.25 -15.61 7.88
CA ARG A 93 11.51 -14.50 8.82
C ARG A 93 11.81 -13.17 8.18
N LEU A 94 12.38 -13.17 7.01
CA LEU A 94 12.84 -11.96 6.32
C LEU A 94 12.01 -11.76 5.06
N GLU A 95 11.28 -10.67 4.98
CA GLU A 95 10.49 -10.28 3.80
C GLU A 95 11.18 -9.12 3.09
N ALA A 96 11.44 -9.30 1.81
CA ALA A 96 11.92 -8.27 0.91
C ALA A 96 10.82 -7.94 -0.10
N GLY A 97 10.49 -6.67 -0.23
CA GLY A 97 9.44 -6.21 -1.12
C GLY A 97 9.85 -5.00 -1.95
N TYR A 98 9.20 -4.88 -3.09
CA TYR A 98 9.31 -3.73 -3.96
C TYR A 98 7.92 -3.31 -4.41
N ALA A 99 7.67 -1.99 -4.46
CA ALA A 99 6.48 -1.42 -5.06
C ALA A 99 6.84 -0.28 -6.01
N PHE A 100 6.22 -0.28 -7.17
CA PHE A 100 6.17 0.83 -8.08
C PHE A 100 4.79 1.48 -8.01
N HIS A 101 4.76 2.78 -7.76
CA HIS A 101 3.54 3.57 -7.72
C HIS A 101 3.55 4.58 -8.86
N SER A 102 2.42 4.74 -9.53
CA SER A 102 2.17 5.82 -10.47
C SER A 102 0.90 6.55 -10.03
N PHE A 103 1.04 7.82 -9.68
CA PHE A 103 -0.08 8.67 -9.27
C PHE A 103 -0.42 9.66 -10.38
N ASP A 104 -1.63 9.56 -10.92
CA ASP A 104 -2.16 10.52 -11.91
C ASP A 104 -2.75 11.74 -11.17
N PHE A 105 -2.30 12.92 -11.55
CA PHE A 105 -2.73 14.20 -10.96
C PHE A 105 -4.16 14.60 -11.32
N GLY A 106 -4.75 14.02 -12.38
CA GLY A 106 -6.03 14.48 -12.91
C GLY A 106 -6.01 15.97 -13.25
N ASP A 107 -6.91 16.72 -12.63
CA ASP A 107 -7.05 18.16 -12.88
C ASP A 107 -5.98 19.02 -12.18
N LEU A 108 -5.14 18.43 -11.29
CA LEU A 108 -4.18 19.21 -10.47
C LEU A 108 -3.15 19.95 -11.33
N SER A 109 -2.68 19.35 -12.42
CA SER A 109 -1.69 19.99 -13.31
C SER A 109 -2.24 21.30 -13.89
N GLN A 110 -3.53 21.29 -14.27
CA GLN A 110 -4.21 22.50 -14.78
C GLN A 110 -4.44 23.52 -13.66
N ASP A 111 -4.76 23.07 -12.44
CA ASP A 111 -4.93 23.95 -11.29
C ASP A 111 -3.60 24.65 -10.95
N ILE A 112 -2.47 23.95 -11.02
CA ILE A 112 -1.13 24.52 -10.84
C ILE A 112 -0.85 25.57 -11.93
N GLU A 113 -1.07 25.23 -13.21
CA GLU A 113 -0.86 26.17 -14.32
C GLU A 113 -1.71 27.44 -14.18
N ASN A 114 -2.98 27.28 -13.83
CA ASN A 114 -3.91 28.41 -13.64
C ASN A 114 -3.44 29.36 -12.53
N MET A 115 -2.81 28.83 -11.47
CA MET A 115 -2.37 29.64 -10.33
C MET A 115 -0.98 30.24 -10.48
N THR A 116 -0.07 29.49 -11.11
CA THR A 116 1.35 29.88 -11.17
C THR A 116 1.76 30.42 -12.54
N GLY A 117 0.94 30.20 -13.57
CA GLY A 117 1.30 30.46 -14.98
C GLY A 117 2.36 29.48 -15.52
N VAL A 118 2.70 28.44 -14.79
CA VAL A 118 3.72 27.45 -15.16
C VAL A 118 3.05 26.14 -15.53
N ASP A 119 3.21 25.72 -16.78
CA ASP A 119 2.87 24.38 -17.20
C ASP A 119 3.98 23.41 -16.72
N ILE A 120 3.63 22.53 -15.78
CA ILE A 120 4.56 21.52 -15.28
C ILE A 120 4.81 20.39 -16.28
N ASN A 121 3.95 20.26 -17.34
CA ASN A 121 4.00 19.22 -18.38
C ASN A 121 4.02 17.77 -17.83
N ASP A 122 3.78 17.59 -16.54
CA ASP A 122 3.70 16.30 -15.89
C ASP A 122 2.26 16.05 -15.47
N HIS A 123 1.73 14.90 -15.84
CA HIS A 123 0.38 14.48 -15.48
C HIS A 123 0.38 13.42 -14.37
N SER A 124 1.56 12.90 -14.04
CA SER A 124 1.71 11.87 -13.01
C SER A 124 3.08 11.96 -12.34
N VAL A 125 3.16 11.41 -11.14
CA VAL A 125 4.42 11.14 -10.44
C VAL A 125 4.61 9.66 -10.22
N ASN A 126 5.87 9.22 -10.29
CA ASN A 126 6.26 7.84 -10.12
C ASN A 126 7.16 7.70 -8.90
N MET A 127 6.89 6.67 -8.10
CA MET A 127 7.65 6.41 -6.89
C MET A 127 8.04 4.93 -6.81
N HIS A 128 9.26 4.69 -6.39
CA HIS A 128 9.78 3.38 -6.03
C HIS A 128 9.83 3.24 -4.51
N ASN A 129 9.39 2.10 -4.00
CA ASN A 129 9.49 1.74 -2.60
C ASN A 129 10.17 0.38 -2.48
N PHE A 130 11.32 0.34 -1.81
CA PHE A 130 12.05 -0.88 -1.46
C PHE A 130 11.89 -1.10 0.02
N ASN A 131 11.41 -2.26 0.42
CA ASN A 131 11.21 -2.57 1.83
C ASN A 131 11.89 -3.87 2.23
N LEU A 132 12.34 -3.89 3.48
CA LEU A 132 12.91 -5.05 4.14
C LEU A 132 12.30 -5.15 5.52
N ARG A 133 11.69 -6.30 5.84
CA ARG A 133 11.03 -6.54 7.12
C ARG A 133 11.53 -7.83 7.75
N PHE A 134 11.67 -7.82 9.05
CA PHE A 134 12.08 -8.97 9.83
C PHE A 134 11.05 -9.28 10.91
N GLN A 135 10.51 -10.51 10.90
CA GLN A 135 9.63 -11.00 11.94
C GLN A 135 10.45 -11.40 13.17
N ALA A 136 10.57 -10.46 14.12
CA ALA A 136 11.35 -10.63 15.34
C ALA A 136 10.72 -11.65 16.28
N VAL A 137 9.38 -11.63 16.41
CA VAL A 137 8.61 -12.54 17.25
C VAL A 137 7.52 -13.20 16.41
N ARG A 138 7.41 -14.52 16.45
CA ARG A 138 6.27 -15.26 15.89
C ARG A 138 5.09 -15.19 16.85
N GLU A 139 3.89 -15.29 16.31
CA GLU A 139 2.70 -15.41 17.12
C GLU A 139 2.76 -16.65 18.02
N ASN A 140 2.24 -16.54 19.23
CA ASN A 140 2.27 -17.60 20.27
C ASN A 140 3.69 -18.04 20.68
N PHE A 141 4.71 -17.22 20.48
CA PHE A 141 6.07 -17.52 20.88
C PHE A 141 6.14 -17.78 22.41
N PHE A 142 7.00 -18.68 22.83
CA PHE A 142 7.09 -19.20 24.22
C PHE A 142 5.82 -19.92 24.70
N ASP A 143 5.01 -20.47 23.79
CA ASP A 143 3.71 -21.11 24.12
C ASP A 143 2.71 -20.17 24.83
N LEU A 144 2.92 -18.86 24.69
CA LEU A 144 2.06 -17.84 25.24
C LEU A 144 0.95 -17.49 24.23
N ALA A 145 -0.25 -18.01 24.46
CA ALA A 145 -1.39 -17.82 23.57
C ALA A 145 -1.77 -16.35 23.30
N TRP A 146 -1.41 -15.43 24.19
CA TRP A 146 -1.65 -13.99 24.04
C TRP A 146 -0.56 -13.27 23.24
N MET A 147 0.62 -13.89 23.03
CA MET A 147 1.77 -13.26 22.37
C MET A 147 1.44 -12.95 20.91
N PRO A 148 1.51 -11.67 20.45
CA PRO A 148 1.35 -11.33 19.07
C PRO A 148 2.61 -11.65 18.26
N ALA A 149 2.46 -11.78 16.95
CA ALA A 149 3.59 -11.65 16.04
C ALA A 149 4.10 -10.21 16.06
N VAL A 150 5.43 -10.02 15.97
CA VAL A 150 6.06 -8.70 15.92
C VAL A 150 7.02 -8.65 14.74
N THR A 151 6.83 -7.66 13.87
CA THR A 151 7.70 -7.42 12.70
C THR A 151 8.21 -5.99 12.71
N VAL A 152 9.51 -5.84 12.49
CA VAL A 152 10.18 -4.55 12.29
C VAL A 152 10.56 -4.38 10.83
N GLY A 153 10.56 -3.16 10.31
CA GLY A 153 10.85 -2.91 8.90
C GLY A 153 11.50 -1.57 8.63
N ILE A 154 12.17 -1.53 7.49
CA ILE A 154 12.73 -0.32 6.91
C ILE A 154 12.26 -0.21 5.46
N HIS A 155 11.87 0.99 5.01
CA HIS A 155 11.38 1.26 3.67
C HIS A 155 12.18 2.43 3.09
N TYR A 156 12.86 2.21 1.99
CA TYR A 156 13.49 3.25 1.20
C TYR A 156 12.57 3.64 0.05
N LYS A 157 12.21 4.90 -0.01
CA LYS A 157 11.29 5.44 -1.02
C LYS A 157 11.99 6.51 -1.83
N LYS A 158 11.75 6.51 -3.14
CA LYS A 158 12.25 7.52 -4.06
C LYS A 158 11.17 7.90 -5.07
N ASN A 159 10.85 9.19 -5.11
CA ASN A 159 10.02 9.78 -6.15
C ASN A 159 10.92 10.28 -7.28
N ASN A 160 10.61 9.91 -8.51
CA ASN A 160 11.46 10.24 -9.67
C ASN A 160 11.17 11.63 -10.24
N ASP A 161 9.99 12.18 -10.00
CA ASP A 161 9.47 13.33 -10.76
C ASP A 161 9.42 14.61 -9.93
N ILE A 162 9.30 14.51 -8.59
CA ILE A 162 9.17 15.66 -7.69
C ILE A 162 10.33 16.65 -7.82
N GLY A 163 11.56 16.16 -7.96
CA GLY A 163 12.72 17.03 -8.18
C GLY A 163 12.63 17.83 -9.48
N CYS A 164 12.13 17.23 -10.55
CA CYS A 164 11.91 17.91 -11.83
C CYS A 164 10.80 18.94 -11.72
N ILE A 165 9.68 18.59 -11.09
CA ILE A 165 8.55 19.50 -10.84
C ILE A 165 9.00 20.70 -10.01
N ASN A 166 9.79 20.47 -8.94
CA ASN A 166 10.32 21.54 -8.11
C ASN A 166 11.21 22.51 -8.91
N ASN A 167 12.03 22.00 -9.82
CA ASN A 167 12.85 22.83 -10.69
C ASN A 167 12.01 23.70 -11.65
N LYS A 168 10.96 23.13 -12.25
CA LYS A 168 10.01 23.84 -13.11
C LYS A 168 9.29 24.96 -12.34
N LEU A 169 8.95 24.72 -11.09
CA LEU A 169 8.33 25.68 -10.16
C LEU A 169 9.35 26.59 -9.45
N SER A 170 10.61 26.68 -9.97
CA SER A 170 11.68 27.52 -9.41
C SER A 170 11.95 27.31 -7.92
N GLY A 171 11.81 26.07 -7.44
CA GLY A 171 12.06 25.70 -6.05
C GLY A 171 10.88 25.92 -5.09
N ALA A 172 9.70 26.27 -5.60
CA ALA A 172 8.53 26.61 -4.76
C ALA A 172 8.05 25.45 -3.85
N LEU A 173 8.31 24.19 -4.22
CA LEU A 173 7.92 23.05 -3.39
C LEU A 173 8.61 23.06 -2.02
N LYS A 174 9.84 23.58 -1.93
CA LYS A 174 10.51 23.75 -0.64
C LYS A 174 9.81 24.76 0.27
N GLY A 175 9.24 25.79 -0.32
CA GLY A 175 8.47 26.82 0.42
C GLY A 175 7.19 26.27 1.08
N ILE A 176 6.74 25.06 0.70
CA ILE A 176 5.56 24.39 1.26
C ILE A 176 5.93 23.14 2.06
N GLY A 177 7.20 22.94 2.40
CA GLY A 177 7.69 21.86 3.23
C GLY A 177 8.12 20.58 2.48
N ILE A 178 8.14 20.58 1.13
CA ILE A 178 8.66 19.46 0.35
C ILE A 178 10.16 19.66 0.11
N GLU A 179 11.00 18.94 0.85
CA GLU A 179 12.44 19.15 0.86
C GLU A 179 13.20 18.15 -0.03
N ASP A 180 12.78 16.89 -0.03
CA ASP A 180 13.48 15.79 -0.69
C ASP A 180 12.57 14.96 -1.63
N ASP A 181 13.21 14.29 -2.59
CA ASP A 181 12.58 13.31 -3.48
C ASP A 181 12.67 11.87 -2.94
N LYS A 182 13.32 11.66 -1.79
CA LYS A 182 13.57 10.34 -1.19
C LYS A 182 13.46 10.39 0.33
N GLY A 183 13.14 9.25 0.91
CA GLY A 183 13.03 9.11 2.35
C GLY A 183 13.14 7.68 2.84
N LEU A 184 13.31 7.55 4.15
CA LEU A 184 13.33 6.27 4.86
C LEU A 184 12.19 6.25 5.87
N ASP A 185 11.38 5.19 5.85
CA ASP A 185 10.43 4.90 6.91
C ASP A 185 10.95 3.75 7.78
N PHE A 186 10.61 3.78 9.06
CA PHE A 186 10.83 2.69 10.00
C PHE A 186 9.46 2.25 10.54
N THR A 187 9.25 0.94 10.63
CA THR A 187 7.94 0.39 11.01
C THR A 187 8.08 -0.69 12.07
N VAL A 188 7.08 -0.78 12.93
CA VAL A 188 6.88 -1.89 13.87
C VAL A 188 5.41 -2.26 13.84
N TYR A 189 5.11 -3.54 13.61
CA TYR A 189 3.75 -4.08 13.58
C TYR A 189 3.57 -5.21 14.58
N PHE A 190 2.39 -5.24 15.16
CA PHE A 190 1.92 -6.29 16.05
C PHE A 190 0.66 -6.90 15.45
N THR A 191 0.63 -8.22 15.35
CA THR A 191 -0.49 -8.95 14.75
C THR A 191 -0.91 -10.10 15.63
N LYS A 192 -2.22 -10.21 15.87
CA LYS A 192 -2.81 -11.31 16.62
C LYS A 192 -4.04 -11.86 15.91
N MET A 193 -4.05 -13.19 15.72
CA MET A 193 -5.24 -13.92 15.28
C MET A 193 -6.04 -14.35 16.50
N ILE A 194 -7.31 -13.95 16.58
CA ILE A 194 -8.26 -14.33 17.60
C ILE A 194 -9.17 -15.41 17.03
N THR A 195 -8.92 -16.67 17.41
CA THR A 195 -9.67 -17.85 16.93
C THR A 195 -10.78 -18.30 17.86
N SER A 196 -10.85 -17.74 19.09
CA SER A 196 -11.89 -18.04 20.07
C SER A 196 -13.27 -17.45 19.75
N LEU A 197 -13.35 -16.56 18.77
CA LEU A 197 -14.60 -15.99 18.28
C LEU A 197 -15.28 -16.96 17.29
N PRO A 198 -16.61 -16.84 17.09
CA PRO A 198 -17.34 -17.66 16.12
C PRO A 198 -16.79 -17.57 14.69
N ARG A 199 -16.11 -16.47 14.38
CA ARG A 199 -15.34 -16.25 13.15
C ARG A 199 -13.97 -15.71 13.53
N PRO A 200 -12.88 -16.22 12.94
CA PRO A 200 -11.54 -15.70 13.24
C PRO A 200 -11.44 -14.21 12.93
N LEU A 201 -10.79 -13.48 13.81
CA LEU A 201 -10.52 -12.05 13.68
C LEU A 201 -9.02 -11.80 13.77
N LEU A 202 -8.45 -11.22 12.73
CA LEU A 202 -7.08 -10.72 12.75
C LEU A 202 -7.09 -9.27 13.21
N VAL A 203 -6.25 -8.96 14.19
CA VAL A 203 -6.05 -7.60 14.72
C VAL A 203 -4.63 -7.19 14.46
N ASN A 204 -4.45 -6.06 13.77
CA ASN A 204 -3.15 -5.47 13.51
C ASN A 204 -3.09 -4.06 14.08
N VAL A 205 -1.97 -3.75 14.73
CA VAL A 205 -1.61 -2.40 15.14
C VAL A 205 -0.16 -2.14 14.77
N GLY A 206 0.15 -0.94 14.32
CA GLY A 206 1.48 -0.57 13.87
C GLY A 206 1.82 0.87 14.15
N ILE A 207 3.10 1.11 14.19
CA ILE A 207 3.71 2.42 14.30
C ILE A 207 4.66 2.58 13.13
N ARG A 208 4.56 3.72 12.45
CA ARG A 208 5.45 4.12 11.36
C ARG A 208 6.12 5.43 11.70
N SER A 209 7.43 5.47 11.57
CA SER A 209 8.21 6.70 11.65
C SER A 209 8.62 7.10 10.22
N THR A 210 8.12 8.23 9.74
CA THR A 210 8.24 8.66 8.33
C THR A 210 8.47 10.15 8.20
N LYS A 211 9.05 10.57 7.07
CA LYS A 211 9.12 11.94 6.57
C LYS A 211 8.14 12.18 5.41
N ALA A 212 7.37 11.19 5.05
CA ALA A 212 6.49 11.20 3.89
C ALA A 212 5.07 11.60 4.27
N ALA A 213 4.49 12.60 3.62
CA ALA A 213 3.06 12.71 3.46
C ALA A 213 2.63 11.94 2.19
N HIS A 214 1.38 11.53 2.10
CA HIS A 214 0.85 10.79 0.93
C HIS A 214 1.74 9.64 0.45
N LEU A 215 2.28 8.83 1.38
CA LEU A 215 3.20 7.72 1.07
C LEU A 215 4.57 8.16 0.53
N GLY A 216 4.82 9.44 0.27
CA GLY A 216 5.98 9.98 -0.44
C GLY A 216 5.70 10.32 -1.91
N LEU A 217 4.44 10.18 -2.37
CA LEU A 217 4.04 10.49 -3.76
C LEU A 217 4.27 11.96 -4.12
N PHE A 218 4.24 12.86 -3.14
CA PHE A 218 4.52 14.28 -3.34
C PHE A 218 5.83 14.73 -2.69
N GLY A 219 6.74 13.78 -2.41
CA GLY A 219 8.03 14.06 -1.79
C GLY A 219 8.03 13.90 -0.27
N PHE A 220 9.09 14.40 0.34
CA PHE A 220 9.41 14.17 1.76
C PHE A 220 9.74 15.50 2.43
N THR A 221 9.34 15.63 3.69
CA THR A 221 9.60 16.80 4.53
C THR A 221 10.91 16.63 5.31
N ASP A 222 11.35 17.67 6.01
CA ASP A 222 12.51 17.59 6.90
C ASP A 222 12.16 16.94 8.24
N ASP A 223 10.95 17.09 8.69
CA ASP A 223 10.46 16.59 9.96
C ASP A 223 10.03 15.13 9.88
N ARG A 224 10.42 14.37 10.89
CA ARG A 224 9.99 12.98 11.03
C ARG A 224 8.82 12.88 11.99
N LYS A 225 7.74 12.26 11.54
CA LYS A 225 6.55 12.00 12.35
C LYS A 225 6.41 10.53 12.68
N THR A 226 5.81 10.27 13.83
CA THR A 226 5.42 8.93 14.25
C THR A 226 3.91 8.81 14.11
N LEU A 227 3.48 7.89 13.26
CA LEU A 227 2.08 7.68 12.88
C LEU A 227 1.61 6.34 13.39
N PHE A 228 0.36 6.28 13.81
CA PHE A 228 -0.34 5.06 14.14
C PHE A 228 -1.10 4.56 12.91
N GLU A 229 -1.07 3.23 12.71
CA GLU A 229 -1.88 2.56 11.70
C GLU A 229 -2.35 1.20 12.23
N GLY A 230 -3.48 0.72 11.71
CA GLY A 230 -4.00 -0.57 12.12
C GLY A 230 -5.14 -1.05 11.25
N ASN A 231 -5.43 -2.35 11.36
CA ASN A 231 -6.57 -2.94 10.67
C ASN A 231 -7.15 -4.12 11.46
N LEU A 232 -8.40 -4.41 11.12
CA LEU A 232 -9.13 -5.59 11.56
C LEU A 232 -9.51 -6.39 10.32
N VAL A 233 -9.26 -7.71 10.32
CA VAL A 233 -9.68 -8.59 9.22
C VAL A 233 -10.55 -9.71 9.80
N LEU A 234 -11.83 -9.70 9.45
CA LEU A 234 -12.80 -10.71 9.83
C LEU A 234 -12.89 -11.78 8.71
N PHE A 235 -12.69 -13.04 9.08
CA PHE A 235 -12.88 -14.18 8.18
C PHE A 235 -14.36 -14.58 8.17
N ILE A 236 -15.13 -14.06 7.20
CA ILE A 236 -16.54 -14.41 7.04
C ILE A 236 -16.67 -15.88 6.66
N THR A 237 -15.85 -16.33 5.70
CA THR A 237 -15.64 -17.72 5.31
C THR A 237 -14.15 -17.95 5.07
N ASN A 238 -13.75 -19.17 4.68
CA ASN A 238 -12.37 -19.44 4.25
C ASN A 238 -11.98 -18.69 2.96
N GLN A 239 -12.96 -18.22 2.18
CA GLN A 239 -12.73 -17.51 0.92
C GLN A 239 -13.08 -16.02 0.98
N ILE A 240 -13.91 -15.59 1.93
CA ILE A 240 -14.40 -14.22 2.01
C ILE A 240 -13.89 -13.58 3.31
N LEU A 241 -13.12 -12.51 3.16
CA LEU A 241 -12.62 -11.72 4.26
C LEU A 241 -13.15 -10.29 4.13
N PHE A 242 -13.52 -9.71 5.26
CA PHE A 242 -13.87 -8.30 5.38
C PHE A 242 -12.83 -7.59 6.23
N ALA A 243 -12.28 -6.49 5.73
CA ALA A 243 -11.27 -5.73 6.42
C ALA A 243 -11.68 -4.26 6.61
N MET A 244 -11.28 -3.71 7.76
CA MET A 244 -11.37 -2.28 8.10
C MET A 244 -9.97 -1.79 8.39
N GLU A 245 -9.58 -0.65 7.81
CA GLU A 245 -8.27 -0.05 7.99
C GLU A 245 -8.38 1.38 8.50
N TYR A 246 -7.41 1.77 9.29
CA TYR A 246 -7.19 3.15 9.72
C TYR A 246 -5.70 3.46 9.67
N ARG A 247 -5.35 4.64 9.15
CA ARG A 247 -3.99 5.15 9.08
C ARG A 247 -3.97 6.64 9.31
N GLN A 248 -3.19 7.06 10.29
CA GLN A 248 -2.90 8.46 10.48
C GLN A 248 -2.13 9.03 9.29
N LYS A 249 -2.46 10.25 8.91
CA LYS A 249 -1.77 11.01 7.87
C LYS A 249 -1.22 12.29 8.47
N PRO A 250 0.08 12.56 8.31
CA PRO A 250 0.65 13.80 8.83
C PRO A 250 0.18 14.98 7.99
N ASP A 251 -0.13 16.08 8.65
CA ASP A 251 -0.42 17.38 8.03
C ASP A 251 0.91 18.16 7.96
N GLU A 252 1.65 17.96 6.88
CA GLU A 252 3.05 18.40 6.77
C GLU A 252 3.26 19.51 5.74
N TYR A 253 2.29 19.74 4.87
CA TYR A 253 2.43 20.76 3.84
C TYR A 253 1.72 22.04 4.26
N ASP A 254 2.38 23.19 4.03
CA ASP A 254 1.75 24.48 4.23
C ASP A 254 0.54 24.64 3.31
N ALA A 255 -0.58 25.04 3.89
CA ALA A 255 -1.82 25.20 3.14
C ALA A 255 -1.70 26.36 2.14
N ILE A 256 -2.03 26.06 0.88
CA ILE A 256 -2.16 27.07 -0.18
C ILE A 256 -3.62 27.08 -0.64
N PRO A 257 -4.33 28.21 -0.49
CA PRO A 257 -5.72 28.31 -0.97
C PRO A 257 -5.85 27.88 -2.43
N GLY A 258 -6.70 26.90 -2.69
CA GLY A 258 -6.92 26.34 -4.04
C GLY A 258 -6.01 25.19 -4.46
N LEU A 259 -4.83 24.99 -3.84
CA LEU A 259 -3.88 23.93 -4.20
C LEU A 259 -3.60 22.91 -3.09
N ILE A 260 -3.51 23.34 -1.84
CA ILE A 260 -3.15 22.46 -0.71
C ILE A 260 -4.10 22.76 0.45
N LYS A 261 -4.76 21.73 0.93
CA LYS A 261 -5.62 21.78 2.10
C LYS A 261 -4.99 20.98 3.24
N LYS A 262 -5.55 21.22 4.43
CA LYS A 262 -5.21 20.42 5.61
C LYS A 262 -5.51 18.95 5.38
N GLU A 263 -4.59 18.08 5.78
CA GLU A 263 -4.66 16.65 5.58
C GLU A 263 -5.54 15.97 6.65
N ASP A 264 -6.30 14.95 6.22
CA ASP A 264 -7.14 14.11 7.08
C ASP A 264 -6.66 12.66 7.03
N ASP A 265 -6.88 11.92 8.12
CA ASP A 265 -6.55 10.50 8.25
C ASP A 265 -7.27 9.63 7.22
N TRP A 266 -6.71 8.46 6.95
CA TRP A 266 -7.27 7.49 6.02
C TRP A 266 -8.07 6.42 6.74
N SER A 267 -9.19 6.04 6.13
CA SER A 267 -9.96 4.87 6.54
C SER A 267 -10.50 4.14 5.32
N THR A 268 -10.42 2.81 5.33
CA THR A 268 -10.90 1.98 4.23
C THR A 268 -11.69 0.77 4.73
N LEU A 269 -12.59 0.31 3.89
CA LEU A 269 -13.32 -0.94 4.03
C LEU A 269 -13.02 -1.78 2.79
N CYS A 270 -12.55 -3.01 2.99
CA CYS A 270 -12.18 -3.91 1.91
C CYS A 270 -12.92 -5.24 2.04
N LEU A 271 -13.37 -5.75 0.92
CA LEU A 271 -13.85 -7.12 0.77
C LEU A 271 -12.84 -7.89 -0.09
N CYS A 272 -12.35 -9.01 0.45
CA CYS A 272 -11.37 -9.83 -0.23
C CYS A 272 -11.98 -11.20 -0.54
N TYR A 273 -11.79 -11.67 -1.75
CA TYR A 273 -12.22 -12.98 -2.20
C TYR A 273 -11.02 -13.83 -2.62
N VAL A 274 -10.80 -14.90 -1.87
CA VAL A 274 -9.76 -15.91 -2.15
C VAL A 274 -10.29 -16.84 -3.23
N ILE A 275 -9.79 -16.67 -4.45
CA ILE A 275 -10.19 -17.47 -5.61
C ILE A 275 -9.68 -18.90 -5.47
N ASN A 276 -8.40 -19.02 -5.09
CA ASN A 276 -7.73 -20.28 -4.82
C ASN A 276 -6.48 -20.01 -3.94
N ASP A 277 -5.66 -21.03 -3.70
CA ASP A 277 -4.45 -20.96 -2.87
C ASP A 277 -3.40 -19.94 -3.37
N GLN A 278 -3.47 -19.49 -4.62
CA GLN A 278 -2.50 -18.60 -5.25
C GLN A 278 -3.06 -17.23 -5.57
N MET A 279 -4.38 -17.08 -5.66
CA MET A 279 -5.02 -15.88 -6.22
C MET A 279 -6.06 -15.29 -5.28
N THR A 280 -5.98 -13.98 -5.08
CA THR A 280 -6.96 -13.22 -4.30
C THR A 280 -7.36 -11.97 -5.08
N PHE A 281 -8.66 -11.71 -5.15
CA PHE A 281 -9.23 -10.47 -5.64
C PHE A 281 -9.75 -9.66 -4.46
N SER A 282 -9.56 -8.35 -4.47
CA SER A 282 -10.07 -7.47 -3.43
C SER A 282 -10.68 -6.22 -4.04
N GLY A 283 -11.76 -5.77 -3.44
CA GLY A 283 -12.39 -4.50 -3.74
C GLY A 283 -12.59 -3.71 -2.45
N GLY A 284 -12.46 -2.39 -2.51
CA GLY A 284 -12.58 -1.56 -1.33
C GLY A 284 -13.17 -0.19 -1.61
N TYR A 285 -13.66 0.42 -0.55
CA TYR A 285 -14.14 1.79 -0.52
C TYR A 285 -13.41 2.53 0.59
N GLY A 286 -12.99 3.77 0.34
CA GLY A 286 -12.17 4.50 1.28
C GLY A 286 -12.37 5.99 1.30
N HIS A 287 -11.99 6.54 2.45
CA HIS A 287 -11.78 7.93 2.71
C HIS A 287 -10.27 8.16 2.83
N PHE A 288 -9.69 8.92 1.90
CA PHE A 288 -8.25 9.21 1.88
C PHE A 288 -7.95 10.68 2.23
N GLY A 289 -8.93 11.35 2.88
CA GLY A 289 -8.79 12.74 3.28
C GLY A 289 -8.65 13.70 2.10
N ASP A 290 -8.03 14.83 2.34
CA ASP A 290 -7.66 15.75 1.28
C ASP A 290 -6.37 15.26 0.59
N VAL A 291 -6.44 15.08 -0.73
CA VAL A 291 -5.29 14.80 -1.59
C VAL A 291 -4.97 16.10 -2.30
N LEU A 292 -4.11 16.90 -1.69
CA LEU A 292 -3.82 18.30 -2.05
C LEU A 292 -5.08 19.17 -2.03
N ASN A 293 -5.65 19.56 -3.17
CA ASN A 293 -6.84 20.40 -3.24
C ASN A 293 -8.17 19.64 -3.38
N HIS A 294 -8.14 18.30 -3.43
CA HIS A 294 -9.33 17.47 -3.63
C HIS A 294 -9.62 16.58 -2.44
N LYS A 295 -10.88 16.61 -1.98
CA LYS A 295 -11.36 15.72 -0.92
C LYS A 295 -11.73 14.35 -1.47
N ALA A 296 -10.84 13.38 -1.24
CA ALA A 296 -10.97 12.00 -1.72
C ALA A 296 -11.79 11.11 -0.77
N ASN A 297 -13.04 11.52 -0.50
CA ASN A 297 -13.91 10.84 0.46
C ASN A 297 -14.69 9.67 -0.14
N ASN A 298 -14.84 9.62 -1.46
CA ASN A 298 -15.59 8.62 -2.18
C ASN A 298 -14.66 7.85 -3.13
N SER A 299 -13.58 7.35 -2.56
CA SER A 299 -12.58 6.59 -3.30
C SER A 299 -12.91 5.11 -3.30
N TRP A 300 -12.51 4.41 -4.35
CA TRP A 300 -12.64 2.96 -4.43
C TRP A 300 -11.36 2.34 -4.97
N CYS A 301 -11.12 1.11 -4.60
CA CYS A 301 -9.97 0.36 -5.08
C CYS A 301 -10.36 -1.03 -5.57
N ILE A 302 -9.56 -1.54 -6.49
CA ILE A 302 -9.53 -2.94 -6.89
C ILE A 302 -8.11 -3.43 -6.86
N LYS A 303 -7.92 -4.66 -6.40
CA LYS A 303 -6.60 -5.28 -6.29
C LYS A 303 -6.70 -6.73 -6.73
N PHE A 304 -5.64 -7.19 -7.35
CA PHE A 304 -5.46 -8.57 -7.72
C PHE A 304 -4.07 -9.04 -7.28
N LYS A 305 -4.03 -10.08 -6.48
CA LYS A 305 -2.82 -10.73 -5.98
C LYS A 305 -2.67 -12.11 -6.58
N CYS A 306 -1.43 -12.47 -6.93
CA CYS A 306 -1.06 -13.80 -7.39
C CYS A 306 0.24 -14.25 -6.70
N GLU A 307 0.33 -15.53 -6.34
CA GLU A 307 1.50 -16.21 -5.78
C GLU A 307 1.96 -17.32 -6.73
N PHE A 308 3.27 -17.49 -6.92
CA PHE A 308 3.86 -18.40 -7.90
C PHE A 308 4.51 -19.60 -7.25
#